data_b72829281b06e74bca2e1da6ce5a7605
#
_entry.id   b72829281b06e74bca2e1da6ce5a7605
#
_cell.length_a   1.000
_cell.length_b   1.000
_cell.length_c   1.000
_cell.angle_alpha   90.00
_cell.angle_beta   90.00
_cell.angle_gamma   90.00
#
_symmetry.space_group_name_H-M   'P 1'
#
loop_
_entity.id
_entity.type
_entity.pdbx_description
1 polymer ?
#
loop_
_entity_poly.entity_id
_entity_poly.type
_entity_poly.pdbx_seq_one_letter_code
_entity_poly.pdbx_strand_id
1 'polypeptide(L)'
;MNKSEILFDHFCFAQAAFESSRHVYRREHGPGQVRRLFNTSFTAFELRRYMMNFYFSKGSFTISELVKVSDFSRPTVSSTVHEALNLKYLEKIKGKGDSRRNDYRPTKPMLDAWRNYCNALLVNPK
;
A
#
# COMPACT_ATOMS: atom_id res chain seq x y z
N MET A 1 -17.69 12.67 4.81
CA MET A 1 -16.39 12.07 4.45
C MET A 1 -16.57 10.60 4.13
N ASN A 2 -16.12 10.13 2.99
CA ASN A 2 -16.28 8.73 2.63
C ASN A 2 -15.18 7.87 3.27
N LYS A 3 -15.33 6.56 3.15
CA LYS A 3 -14.40 5.60 3.76
C LYS A 3 -12.97 5.78 3.28
N SER A 4 -12.80 6.06 1.99
CA SER A 4 -11.48 6.23 1.41
C SER A 4 -10.79 7.50 1.92
N GLU A 5 -11.54 8.58 2.12
CA GLU A 5 -11.00 9.81 2.70
C GLU A 5 -10.56 9.64 4.14
N ILE A 6 -11.36 8.91 4.92
CA ILE A 6 -11.02 8.62 6.31
C ILE A 6 -9.71 7.83 6.37
N LEU A 7 -9.55 6.83 5.53
CA LEU A 7 -8.34 6.04 5.49
C LEU A 7 -7.15 6.85 5.01
N PHE A 8 -7.36 7.73 4.06
CA PHE A 8 -6.30 8.62 3.57
C PHE A 8 -5.83 9.56 4.69
N ASP A 9 -6.78 10.13 5.44
CA ASP A 9 -6.43 11.01 6.56
C ASP A 9 -5.65 10.27 7.63
N HIS A 10 -6.08 9.06 7.97
CA HIS A 10 -5.35 8.21 8.92
C HIS A 10 -3.95 7.93 8.39
N PHE A 11 -3.82 7.73 7.09
CA PHE A 11 -2.53 7.46 6.50
C PHE A 11 -1.61 8.67 6.56
N CYS A 12 -2.14 9.85 6.27
CA CYS A 12 -1.34 11.08 6.38
C CYS A 12 -0.82 11.27 7.80
N PHE A 13 -1.66 11.01 8.78
CA PHE A 13 -1.25 11.00 10.19
C PHE A 13 -0.17 9.94 10.44
N ALA A 14 -0.38 8.74 9.91
CA ALA A 14 0.55 7.64 10.06
C ALA A 14 1.90 7.96 9.45
N GLN A 15 1.91 8.58 8.30
CA GLN A 15 3.15 8.96 7.63
C GLN A 15 3.93 9.98 8.45
N ALA A 16 3.24 10.95 9.02
CA ALA A 16 3.88 11.94 9.88
C ALA A 16 4.52 11.30 11.11
N ALA A 17 3.91 10.24 11.63
CA ALA A 17 4.38 9.53 12.80
C ALA A 17 5.28 8.33 12.47
N PHE A 18 5.45 8.00 11.19
CA PHE A 18 6.07 6.74 10.78
C PHE A 18 7.47 6.57 11.34
N GLU A 19 8.29 7.59 11.22
CA GLU A 19 9.68 7.51 11.68
C GLU A 19 9.77 7.25 13.18
N SER A 20 8.92 7.89 13.95
CA SER A 20 8.94 7.74 15.40
C SER A 20 8.25 6.48 15.90
N SER A 21 7.38 5.87 15.10
CA SER A 21 6.66 4.66 15.51
C SER A 21 7.06 3.40 14.77
N ARG A 22 8.16 3.40 14.06
CA ARG A 22 8.64 2.23 13.31
C ARG A 22 8.76 0.99 14.19
N HIS A 23 9.30 1.14 15.38
CA HIS A 23 9.50 0.00 16.28
C HIS A 23 8.17 -0.58 16.75
N VAL A 24 7.16 0.26 16.96
CA VAL A 24 5.82 -0.19 17.33
C VAL A 24 5.21 -0.98 16.18
N TYR A 25 5.32 -0.45 14.97
CA TYR A 25 4.84 -1.13 13.79
C TYR A 25 5.50 -2.51 13.63
N ARG A 26 6.82 -2.56 13.72
CA ARG A 26 7.55 -3.82 13.57
C ARG A 26 7.15 -4.87 14.60
N ARG A 27 6.86 -4.44 15.80
CA ARG A 27 6.50 -5.35 16.89
C ARG A 27 5.08 -5.87 16.77
N GLU A 28 4.16 -5.04 16.28
CA GLU A 28 2.73 -5.28 16.40
C GLU A 28 2.07 -5.74 15.11
N HIS A 29 2.79 -5.74 13.97
CA HIS A 29 2.14 -5.94 12.71
C HIS A 29 2.65 -7.07 11.91
N GLY A 30 1.68 -7.76 11.41
CA GLY A 30 1.63 -8.56 10.25
C GLY A 30 2.69 -9.60 10.06
N PRO A 31 2.48 -10.43 9.05
CA PRO A 31 3.51 -11.38 8.62
C PRO A 31 4.79 -10.63 8.30
N GLY A 32 5.90 -11.20 8.72
CA GLY A 32 7.20 -10.60 8.53
C GLY A 32 7.51 -10.21 7.09
N GLN A 33 7.00 -10.98 6.13
CA GLN A 33 7.24 -10.70 4.72
C GLN A 33 6.56 -9.41 4.24
N VAL A 34 5.32 -9.17 4.65
CA VAL A 34 4.63 -7.92 4.31
C VAL A 34 5.36 -6.75 4.91
N ARG A 35 5.71 -6.88 6.19
CA ARG A 35 6.49 -5.86 6.88
C ARG A 35 7.80 -5.58 6.17
N ARG A 36 8.49 -6.67 5.75
CA ARG A 36 9.78 -6.55 5.11
C ARG A 36 9.68 -5.78 3.80
N LEU A 37 8.68 -6.08 2.98
CA LEU A 37 8.53 -5.38 1.70
C LEU A 37 8.24 -3.90 1.90
N PHE A 38 7.28 -3.57 2.77
CA PHE A 38 6.78 -2.19 2.83
C PHE A 38 7.39 -1.35 3.94
N ASN A 39 8.24 -1.94 4.78
CA ASN A 39 8.91 -1.21 5.84
C ASN A 39 10.42 -1.06 5.67
N THR A 40 11.02 -1.72 4.67
CA THR A 40 12.46 -1.62 4.47
C THR A 40 12.85 -0.40 3.65
N SER A 41 11.90 0.19 2.93
CA SER A 41 12.19 1.40 2.18
C SER A 41 11.02 2.36 2.25
N PHE A 42 11.34 3.63 2.29
CA PHE A 42 10.34 4.69 2.24
C PHE A 42 9.55 4.63 0.93
N THR A 43 10.23 4.31 -0.16
CA THR A 43 9.59 4.19 -1.47
C THR A 43 8.47 3.17 -1.47
N ALA A 44 8.75 1.95 -0.97
CA ALA A 44 7.75 0.89 -0.92
C ALA A 44 6.60 1.26 0.02
N PHE A 45 6.91 1.91 1.14
CA PHE A 45 5.90 2.38 2.09
C PHE A 45 4.96 3.40 1.43
N GLU A 46 5.53 4.39 0.73
CA GLU A 46 4.75 5.40 0.03
C GLU A 46 3.88 4.79 -1.06
N LEU A 47 4.43 3.85 -1.83
CA LEU A 47 3.68 3.19 -2.89
C LEU A 47 2.51 2.40 -2.33
N ARG A 48 2.69 1.71 -1.19
CA ARG A 48 1.59 1.01 -0.54
C ARG A 48 0.45 1.98 -0.21
N ARG A 49 0.79 3.17 0.26
CA ARG A 49 -0.20 4.21 0.55
C ARG A 49 -1.06 4.51 -0.68
N TYR A 50 -0.41 4.78 -1.80
CA TYR A 50 -1.15 5.09 -3.03
C TYR A 50 -1.95 3.90 -3.52
N MET A 51 -1.39 2.68 -3.41
CA MET A 51 -2.11 1.46 -3.76
C MET A 51 -3.40 1.34 -2.96
N MET A 52 -3.32 1.51 -1.64
CA MET A 52 -4.49 1.38 -0.78
C MET A 52 -5.49 2.50 -1.02
N ASN A 53 -5.01 3.71 -1.28
CA ASN A 53 -5.89 4.81 -1.61
C ASN A 53 -6.70 4.54 -2.89
N PHE A 54 -6.05 4.06 -3.94
CA PHE A 54 -6.74 3.67 -5.17
C PHE A 54 -7.72 2.52 -4.92
N TYR A 55 -7.32 1.54 -4.12
CA TYR A 55 -8.19 0.41 -3.83
C TYR A 55 -9.48 0.87 -3.16
N PHE A 56 -9.40 1.74 -2.16
CA PHE A 56 -10.58 2.21 -1.45
C PHE A 56 -11.41 3.20 -2.25
N SER A 57 -10.83 3.87 -3.24
CA SER A 57 -11.58 4.82 -4.06
C SER A 57 -12.20 4.17 -5.29
N LYS A 58 -11.54 3.18 -5.91
CA LYS A 58 -12.06 2.59 -7.14
C LYS A 58 -11.80 1.10 -7.31
N GLY A 59 -11.19 0.45 -6.35
CA GLY A 59 -11.07 -1.02 -6.31
C GLY A 59 -9.81 -1.59 -6.94
N SER A 60 -9.07 -0.82 -7.71
CA SER A 60 -7.85 -1.30 -8.37
C SER A 60 -6.98 -0.13 -8.81
N PHE A 61 -5.79 -0.44 -9.30
CA PHE A 61 -4.86 0.58 -9.80
C PHE A 61 -3.97 -0.01 -10.90
N THR A 62 -3.36 0.89 -11.67
CA THR A 62 -2.38 0.54 -12.70
C THR A 62 -1.02 1.10 -12.30
N ILE A 63 0.03 0.56 -12.92
CA ILE A 63 1.39 1.10 -12.72
C ILE A 63 1.44 2.57 -13.15
N SER A 64 0.80 2.91 -14.27
CA SER A 64 0.78 4.29 -14.75
C SER A 64 0.14 5.25 -13.74
N GLU A 65 -0.92 4.82 -13.07
CA GLU A 65 -1.54 5.64 -12.04
C GLU A 65 -0.61 5.87 -10.86
N LEU A 66 0.11 4.83 -10.45
CA LEU A 66 1.07 4.96 -9.36
C LEU A 66 2.23 5.88 -9.73
N VAL A 67 2.73 5.78 -10.96
CA VAL A 67 3.79 6.67 -11.45
C VAL A 67 3.32 8.11 -11.40
N LYS A 68 2.08 8.36 -11.83
CA LYS A 68 1.54 9.70 -11.94
C LYS A 68 1.40 10.41 -10.59
N VAL A 69 1.03 9.68 -9.54
CA VAL A 69 0.78 10.30 -8.23
C VAL A 69 1.98 10.26 -7.31
N SER A 70 2.97 9.40 -7.57
CA SER A 70 4.03 9.14 -6.60
C SER A 70 5.33 9.90 -6.86
N ASP A 71 5.52 10.43 -8.06
CA ASP A 71 6.78 11.04 -8.50
C ASP A 71 7.97 10.07 -8.55
N PHE A 72 7.72 8.78 -8.38
CA PHE A 72 8.77 7.78 -8.57
C PHE A 72 8.84 7.38 -10.04
N SER A 73 10.02 6.92 -10.47
CA SER A 73 10.20 6.48 -11.84
C SER A 73 9.39 5.21 -12.12
N ARG A 74 9.04 5.01 -13.39
CA ARG A 74 8.32 3.79 -13.79
C ARG A 74 9.07 2.50 -13.43
N PRO A 75 10.39 2.39 -13.65
CA PRO A 75 11.11 1.19 -13.22
C PRO A 75 11.00 0.93 -11.72
N THR A 76 11.05 1.97 -10.90
CA THR A 76 10.92 1.84 -9.44
C THR A 76 9.54 1.32 -9.07
N VAL A 77 8.49 1.94 -9.62
CA VAL A 77 7.10 1.52 -9.35
C VAL A 77 6.88 0.09 -9.84
N SER A 78 7.29 -0.20 -11.06
CA SER A 78 7.13 -1.52 -11.66
C SER A 78 7.84 -2.59 -10.84
N SER A 79 9.05 -2.33 -10.39
CA SER A 79 9.81 -3.27 -9.56
C SER A 79 9.07 -3.59 -8.26
N THR A 80 8.55 -2.57 -7.59
CA THR A 80 7.80 -2.76 -6.34
C THR A 80 6.52 -3.55 -6.57
N VAL A 81 5.77 -3.22 -7.62
CA VAL A 81 4.54 -3.93 -7.95
C VAL A 81 4.84 -5.40 -8.27
N HIS A 82 5.86 -5.68 -9.06
CA HIS A 82 6.20 -7.06 -9.42
C HIS A 82 6.68 -7.86 -8.22
N GLU A 83 7.43 -7.24 -7.32
CA GLU A 83 7.83 -7.91 -6.09
C GLU A 83 6.61 -8.26 -5.24
N ALA A 84 5.68 -7.34 -5.11
CA ALA A 84 4.44 -7.60 -4.36
C ALA A 84 3.60 -8.69 -5.01
N LEU A 85 3.56 -8.75 -6.35
CA LEU A 85 2.90 -9.84 -7.05
C LEU A 85 3.55 -11.18 -6.76
N ASN A 86 4.87 -11.24 -6.82
CA ASN A 86 5.63 -12.47 -6.55
C ASN A 86 5.40 -12.97 -5.14
N LEU A 87 5.27 -12.06 -4.18
CA LEU A 87 5.01 -12.39 -2.78
C LEU A 87 3.53 -12.60 -2.48
N LYS A 88 2.66 -12.45 -3.49
CA LYS A 88 1.22 -12.65 -3.41
C LYS A 88 0.50 -11.64 -2.52
N TYR A 89 1.03 -10.43 -2.43
CA TYR A 89 0.36 -9.32 -1.75
C TYR A 89 -0.53 -8.51 -2.67
N LEU A 90 -0.25 -8.58 -3.96
CA LEU A 90 -1.10 -8.04 -5.00
C LEU A 90 -1.54 -9.15 -5.93
N GLU A 91 -2.67 -8.95 -6.57
CA GLU A 91 -3.10 -9.82 -7.66
C GLU A 91 -3.41 -8.97 -8.88
N LYS A 92 -3.17 -9.57 -10.03
CA LYS A 92 -3.41 -8.93 -11.30
C LYS A 92 -4.82 -9.26 -11.75
N ILE A 93 -5.57 -8.25 -12.16
CA ILE A 93 -6.89 -8.45 -12.71
C ILE A 93 -6.91 -7.89 -14.12
N LYS A 94 -7.75 -8.49 -14.96
CA LYS A 94 -7.84 -8.09 -16.35
C LYS A 94 -8.50 -6.71 -16.45
N GLY A 95 -7.84 -5.78 -17.14
CA GLY A 95 -8.39 -4.45 -17.34
C GLY A 95 -9.61 -4.49 -18.24
N LYS A 96 -10.55 -3.61 -17.97
CA LYS A 96 -11.79 -3.51 -18.74
C LYS A 96 -11.50 -2.94 -20.11
N GLY A 97 -11.92 -3.67 -21.15
CA GLY A 97 -11.92 -3.17 -22.51
C GLY A 97 -10.56 -3.07 -23.21
N ASP A 98 -9.47 -3.35 -22.52
CA ASP A 98 -8.13 -3.29 -23.12
C ASP A 98 -7.28 -4.44 -22.63
N SER A 99 -6.96 -5.36 -23.53
CA SER A 99 -6.17 -6.55 -23.19
C SER A 99 -4.73 -6.22 -22.78
N ARG A 100 -4.23 -5.02 -23.12
CA ARG A 100 -2.88 -4.58 -22.76
C ARG A 100 -2.81 -3.89 -21.42
N ARG A 101 -3.97 -3.54 -20.85
CA ARG A 101 -4.04 -2.86 -19.57
C ARG A 101 -4.02 -3.91 -18.45
N ASN A 102 -3.13 -3.71 -17.49
CA ASN A 102 -3.06 -4.54 -16.30
C ASN A 102 -3.47 -3.73 -15.09
N ASP A 103 -4.54 -4.16 -14.46
CA ASP A 103 -4.98 -3.60 -13.19
C ASP A 103 -4.54 -4.53 -12.07
N TYR A 104 -4.27 -3.95 -10.92
CA TYR A 104 -3.80 -4.69 -9.74
C TYR A 104 -4.68 -4.32 -8.54
N ARG A 105 -4.79 -5.26 -7.61
CA ARG A 105 -5.50 -5.00 -6.36
C ARG A 105 -4.83 -5.77 -5.23
N PRO A 106 -4.98 -5.29 -3.97
CA PRO A 106 -4.44 -6.00 -2.82
C PRO A 106 -5.13 -7.33 -2.61
N THR A 107 -4.36 -8.32 -2.17
CA THR A 107 -4.91 -9.60 -1.74
C THR A 107 -5.31 -9.52 -0.26
N LYS A 108 -5.95 -10.58 0.24
CA LYS A 108 -6.35 -10.64 1.64
C LYS A 108 -5.17 -10.45 2.60
N PRO A 109 -4.00 -11.11 2.41
CA PRO A 109 -2.85 -10.86 3.29
C PRO A 109 -2.44 -9.40 3.33
N MET A 110 -2.48 -8.72 2.20
CA MET A 110 -2.13 -7.29 2.14
C MET A 110 -3.15 -6.45 2.89
N LEU A 111 -4.44 -6.75 2.69
CA LEU A 111 -5.52 -6.01 3.37
C LEU A 111 -5.47 -6.22 4.87
N ASP A 112 -5.20 -7.43 5.31
CA ASP A 112 -5.09 -7.73 6.74
C ASP A 112 -3.90 -6.98 7.36
N ALA A 113 -2.76 -6.97 6.67
CA ALA A 113 -1.59 -6.24 7.16
C ALA A 113 -1.87 -4.73 7.24
N TRP A 114 -2.55 -4.18 6.25
CA TRP A 114 -2.92 -2.77 6.25
C TRP A 114 -3.88 -2.45 7.40
N ARG A 115 -4.89 -3.29 7.61
CA ARG A 115 -5.81 -3.11 8.71
C ARG A 115 -5.09 -3.13 10.07
N ASN A 116 -4.19 -4.09 10.25
CA ASN A 116 -3.42 -4.19 11.49
C ASN A 116 -2.56 -2.95 11.71
N TYR A 117 -1.95 -2.46 10.66
CA TYR A 117 -1.14 -1.24 10.71
C TYR A 117 -2.00 -0.04 11.13
N CYS A 118 -3.14 0.16 10.48
CA CYS A 118 -4.03 1.27 10.81
C CYS A 118 -4.55 1.17 12.25
N ASN A 119 -4.92 -0.04 12.68
CA ASN A 119 -5.42 -0.25 14.04
C ASN A 119 -4.37 0.08 15.09
N ALA A 120 -3.13 -0.33 14.85
CA ALA A 120 -2.07 -0.03 15.80
C ALA A 120 -1.78 1.46 15.91
N LEU A 121 -1.89 2.18 14.80
CA LEU A 121 -1.71 3.62 14.83
C LEU A 121 -2.82 4.32 15.59
N LEU A 122 -4.05 3.79 15.52
CA LEU A 122 -5.17 4.35 16.27
C LEU A 122 -5.08 4.05 17.76
N VAL A 123 -4.55 2.88 18.11
CA VAL A 123 -4.42 2.45 19.50
C VAL A 123 -3.15 3.05 20.13
N ASN A 124 -2.08 3.17 19.36
CA ASN A 124 -0.78 3.69 19.82
C ASN A 124 -0.33 4.86 18.96
N PRO A 125 -0.95 6.01 19.14
CA PRO A 125 -0.76 7.14 18.22
C PRO A 125 0.55 7.91 18.43
N LYS A 126 1.61 7.28 18.74
CA LYS A 126 2.91 7.94 18.90
C LYS A 126 3.76 7.86 17.67
#